data_38c1a5282c694919cde12c686302346e
#
_entry.id   38c1a5282c694919cde12c686302346e
#
_cell.length_a   1.000
_cell.length_b   1.000
_cell.length_c   1.000
_cell.angle_alpha   90.00
_cell.angle_beta   90.00
_cell.angle_gamma   90.00
#
_symmetry.space_group_name_H-M   'P 1'
#
loop_
_entity.id
_entity.type
_entity.pdbx_description
1 polymer ?
#
loop_
_entity_poly.entity_id
_entity_poly.type
_entity_poly.pdbx_seq_one_letter_code
_entity_poly.pdbx_strand_id
1 'polypeptide(L)' 'MRDVEEKILKGLEEDIKILKRANFKTDEIIDHIKNFRDYSIDNTEEYKKEIDKLMEGLK' A
#
# COMPACT_ATOMS: atom_id res chain seq x y z
N MET A 1 -0.20 -5.75 14.62
CA MET A 1 -0.32 -6.05 13.17
C MET A 1 0.16 -7.47 12.90
N ARG A 2 -0.51 -8.18 12.00
CA ARG A 2 -0.13 -9.57 11.69
C ARG A 2 1.09 -9.62 10.77
N ASP A 3 1.84 -10.72 10.82
CA ASP A 3 3.05 -10.89 10.01
C ASP A 3 2.78 -10.77 8.51
N VAL A 4 1.65 -11.33 8.05
CA VAL A 4 1.29 -11.27 6.64
C VAL A 4 1.03 -9.82 6.21
N GLU A 5 0.45 -9.03 7.09
CA GLU A 5 0.19 -7.61 6.82
C GLU A 5 1.49 -6.82 6.72
N GLU A 6 2.45 -7.10 7.60
CA GLU A 6 3.78 -6.48 7.53
C GLU A 6 4.49 -6.80 6.22
N LYS A 7 4.39 -8.04 5.76
CA LYS A 7 4.99 -8.44 4.48
C LYS A 7 4.36 -7.72 3.31
N ILE A 8 3.03 -7.56 3.33
CA ILE A 8 2.33 -6.83 2.29
C ILE A 8 2.78 -5.37 2.27
N LEU A 9 2.88 -4.73 3.44
CA LEU A 9 3.31 -3.34 3.54
C LEU A 9 4.71 -3.14 2.98
N LYS A 10 5.63 -4.04 3.30
CA LYS A 10 7.00 -3.98 2.77
C LYS A 10 7.01 -4.12 1.25
N GLY A 11 6.21 -5.07 0.74
CA GLY A 11 6.07 -5.27 -0.70
C GLY A 11 5.51 -4.05 -1.40
N LEU A 12 4.53 -3.40 -0.79
CA LEU A 12 3.94 -2.18 -1.34
C LEU A 12 4.94 -1.02 -1.38
N GLU A 13 5.77 -0.88 -0.35
CA GLU A 13 6.82 0.13 -0.33
C GLU A 13 7.79 -0.06 -1.50
N GLU A 14 8.19 -1.30 -1.76
CA GLU A 14 9.05 -1.61 -2.90
C GLU A 14 8.33 -1.36 -4.23
N ASP A 15 7.06 -1.75 -4.32
CA ASP A 15 6.26 -1.53 -5.51
C ASP A 15 6.16 -0.04 -5.86
N ILE A 16 5.97 0.80 -4.84
CA ILE A 16 5.92 2.25 -5.05
C ILE A 16 7.20 2.75 -5.70
N LYS A 17 8.35 2.29 -5.22
CA LYS A 17 9.64 2.68 -5.79
C LYS A 17 9.76 2.26 -7.25
N ILE A 18 9.35 1.04 -7.56
CA ILE A 18 9.40 0.49 -8.91
C ILE A 18 8.46 1.26 -9.85
N LEU A 19 7.23 1.50 -9.39
CA LEU A 19 6.24 2.21 -10.19
C LEU A 19 6.64 3.65 -10.47
N LYS A 20 7.27 4.32 -9.51
CA LYS A 20 7.79 5.68 -9.71
C LYS A 20 8.90 5.68 -10.75
N ARG A 21 9.81 4.70 -10.71
CA ARG A 21 10.89 4.59 -11.71
C ARG A 21 10.35 4.34 -13.11
N ALA A 22 9.22 3.63 -13.21
CA ALA A 22 8.56 3.34 -14.47
C ALA A 22 7.68 4.49 -14.96
N ASN A 23 7.68 5.62 -14.25
CA ASN A 23 6.92 6.83 -14.60
C ASN A 23 5.41 6.66 -14.53
N PHE A 24 4.94 5.78 -13.66
CA PHE A 24 3.51 5.68 -13.38
C PHE A 24 3.02 6.94 -12.68
N LYS A 25 1.80 7.34 -13.00
CA LYS A 25 1.18 8.51 -12.38
C LYS A 25 0.80 8.20 -10.93
N THR A 26 0.75 9.25 -10.11
CA THR A 26 0.38 9.10 -8.70
C THR A 26 -0.96 8.37 -8.54
N ASP A 27 -1.96 8.72 -9.35
CA ASP A 27 -3.28 8.08 -9.29
C ASP A 27 -3.21 6.59 -9.55
N GLU A 28 -2.37 6.17 -10.49
CA GLU A 28 -2.19 4.76 -10.82
C GLU A 28 -1.54 3.99 -9.67
N ILE A 29 -0.56 4.61 -9.02
CA ILE A 29 0.12 4.02 -7.87
C ILE A 29 -0.87 3.89 -6.71
N ILE A 30 -1.66 4.92 -6.45
CA ILE A 30 -2.67 4.90 -5.40
C ILE A 30 -3.70 3.78 -5.65
N ASP A 31 -4.16 3.62 -6.88
CA ASP A 31 -5.10 2.56 -7.23
C ASP A 31 -4.51 1.18 -6.97
N HIS A 32 -3.23 1.00 -7.27
CA HIS A 32 -2.53 -0.25 -6.97
C HIS A 32 -2.54 -0.55 -5.46
N ILE A 33 -2.24 0.46 -4.66
CA ILE A 33 -2.20 0.31 -3.19
C ILE A 33 -3.59 0.02 -2.63
N LYS A 34 -4.63 0.68 -3.14
CA LYS A 34 -6.01 0.48 -2.69
C LYS A 34 -6.45 -0.97 -2.78
N ASN A 35 -5.95 -1.72 -3.77
CA ASN A 35 -6.30 -3.12 -3.93
C ASN A 35 -5.89 -3.98 -2.75
N PHE A 36 -4.95 -3.51 -1.94
CA PHE A 36 -4.43 -4.24 -0.79
C PHE A 36 -4.96 -3.76 0.55
N ARG A 37 -5.69 -2.65 0.55
CA ARG A 37 -6.16 -2.06 1.81
C ARG A 37 -7.09 -3.00 2.57
N ASP A 38 -8.02 -3.64 1.87
CA ASP A 38 -8.99 -4.54 2.45
C ASP A 38 -8.89 -5.92 1.82
N TYR A 39 -7.69 -6.54 1.92
CA TYR A 39 -7.48 -7.86 1.34
C TYR A 39 -8.22 -8.96 2.07
N SER A 40 -8.67 -8.71 3.30
CA SER A 40 -9.37 -9.66 4.14
C SER A 40 -10.38 -8.89 5.01
N ILE A 41 -11.47 -9.54 5.40
CA ILE A 41 -12.49 -8.93 6.25
C ILE A 41 -12.00 -8.70 7.69
N ASP A 42 -10.93 -9.39 8.08
CA ASP A 42 -10.37 -9.28 9.44
C ASP A 42 -9.05 -8.53 9.50
N ASN A 43 -8.79 -7.67 8.52
CA ASN A 43 -7.61 -6.81 8.55
C ASN A 43 -7.58 -5.94 9.81
N THR A 44 -6.39 -5.80 10.41
CA THR A 44 -6.23 -4.95 11.59
C THR A 44 -6.37 -3.47 11.22
N GLU A 45 -6.83 -2.67 12.16
CA GLU A 45 -6.94 -1.22 11.96
C GLU A 45 -5.56 -0.59 11.75
N GLU A 46 -4.55 -1.12 12.44
CA GLU A 46 -3.17 -0.66 12.30
C GLU A 46 -2.67 -0.82 10.85
N TYR A 47 -2.95 -1.97 10.25
CA TYR A 47 -2.61 -2.22 8.84
C TYR A 47 -3.30 -1.21 7.92
N LYS A 48 -4.60 -1.00 8.12
CA LYS A 48 -5.37 -0.05 7.30
C LYS A 48 -4.82 1.36 7.41
N LYS A 49 -4.43 1.78 8.60
CA LYS A 49 -3.83 3.10 8.83
C LYS A 49 -2.50 3.22 8.11
N GLU A 50 -1.68 2.18 8.13
CA GLU A 50 -0.40 2.21 7.43
C GLU A 50 -0.58 2.30 5.91
N ILE A 51 -1.57 1.59 5.36
CA ILE A 51 -1.92 1.71 3.95
C ILE A 51 -2.33 3.15 3.62
N ASP A 52 -3.18 3.76 4.45
CA ASP A 52 -3.62 5.13 4.25
C ASP A 52 -2.45 6.11 4.27
N LYS A 53 -1.47 5.89 5.16
CA LYS A 53 -0.26 6.71 5.21
C LYS A 53 0.56 6.61 3.93
N LEU A 54 0.68 5.41 3.38
CA LEU A 54 1.39 5.22 2.12
C LEU A 54 0.73 6.02 0.99
N MET A 55 -0.59 5.99 0.93
CA MET A 55 -1.34 6.75 -0.07
C MET A 55 -1.21 8.26 0.12
N GLU A 56 -1.27 8.73 1.36
CA GLU A 56 -1.10 10.16 1.67
C GLU A 56 0.29 10.65 1.28
N GLY A 57 1.31 9.84 1.47
CA GLY A 57 2.68 10.19 1.10
C GLY A 57 2.88 10.38 -0.41
N LEU A 58 1.95 9.91 -1.23
CA LEU A 58 2.03 10.02 -2.68
C LEU A 58 1.34 11.27 -3.24
N LYS A 59 0.52 11.91 -2.43
CA LYS A 59 -0.26 13.08 -2.86
C LYS A 59 0.54 14.37 -2.85
#